data_5a4bb837858a8a69aa32ce3ce4ba5183
#
_entry.id   5a4bb837858a8a69aa32ce3ce4ba5183
#
_cell.length_a   1.000
_cell.length_b   1.000
_cell.length_c   1.000
_cell.angle_alpha   90.00
_cell.angle_beta   90.00
_cell.angle_gamma   90.00
#
_symmetry.space_group_name_H-M   'P 1'
#
loop_
_entity.id
_entity.type
_entity.pdbx_description
1 polymer ?
#
loop_
_entity_poly.entity_id
_entity_poly.type
_entity_poly.pdbx_seq_one_letter_code
_entity_poly.pdbx_strand_id
1 'polypeptide(L)'
;MWYILITIAVLIYFLIKSKSDFFKQDRETLAEYRYQLRTMLKYKGRNESEIDLYIEAYDFFCRFTTKFDGATIVKDLCDLPKLDADAMVHDYECLIGANRNFIKWFKSAWKYFENMRKNGKGNQIFRFVLVCLAGFVFVPYCAIFTPKYYPIKK
;
A
#
# COMPACT_ATOMS: atom_id res chain seq x y z
N MET A 1 22.40 20.55 -6.78
CA MET A 1 22.75 19.58 -5.72
C MET A 1 21.87 19.74 -4.47
N TRP A 2 21.72 20.95 -3.90
CA TRP A 2 20.88 21.23 -2.73
C TRP A 2 19.39 20.86 -2.90
N TYR A 3 18.80 21.08 -4.08
CA TYR A 3 17.40 20.71 -4.35
C TYR A 3 17.14 19.20 -4.24
N ILE A 4 18.11 18.37 -4.64
CA ILE A 4 18.01 16.91 -4.50
C ILE A 4 18.01 16.52 -3.03
N LEU A 5 18.88 17.11 -2.22
CA LEU A 5 18.97 16.85 -0.78
C LEU A 5 17.69 17.31 -0.05
N ILE A 6 17.15 18.46 -0.42
CA ILE A 6 15.88 18.96 0.13
C ILE A 6 14.72 18.03 -0.24
N THR A 7 14.65 17.59 -1.51
CA THR A 7 13.62 16.64 -1.96
C THR A 7 13.72 15.31 -1.21
N ILE A 8 14.92 14.79 -1.02
CA ILE A 8 15.17 13.57 -0.24
C ILE A 8 14.77 13.77 1.23
N ALA A 9 15.14 14.89 1.84
CA ALA A 9 14.79 15.19 3.24
C ALA A 9 13.27 15.34 3.44
N VAL A 10 12.58 15.98 2.49
CA VAL A 10 11.12 16.12 2.49
C VAL A 10 10.46 14.74 2.32
N LEU A 11 10.94 13.91 1.41
CA LEU A 11 10.46 12.53 1.25
C LEU A 11 10.66 11.72 2.52
N ILE A 12 11.85 11.80 3.14
CA ILE A 12 12.14 11.11 4.41
C ILE A 12 11.25 11.63 5.54
N TYR A 13 11.01 12.95 5.62
CA TYR A 13 10.11 13.53 6.61
C TYR A 13 8.67 13.01 6.47
N PHE A 14 8.14 12.96 5.25
CA PHE A 14 6.81 12.40 5.00
C PHE A 14 6.75 10.90 5.33
N LEU A 15 7.79 10.14 5.05
CA LEU A 15 7.91 8.72 5.41
C LEU A 15 7.87 8.46 6.91
N ILE A 16 8.49 9.34 7.69
CA ILE A 16 8.54 9.20 9.15
C ILE A 16 7.19 9.58 9.77
N LYS A 17 6.46 10.52 9.17
CA LYS A 17 5.26 11.12 9.75
C LYS A 17 3.94 10.42 9.38
N SER A 18 3.88 9.66 8.29
CA SER A 18 2.63 9.09 7.78
C SER A 18 2.39 7.64 8.21
N LYS A 19 2.33 7.39 9.52
CA LYS A 19 1.86 6.07 10.00
C LYS A 19 0.33 6.10 10.10
N SER A 20 -0.34 5.22 9.38
CA SER A 20 -1.77 5.03 9.53
C SER A 20 -2.09 4.32 10.85
N ASP A 21 -3.04 4.86 11.60
CA ASP A 21 -3.53 4.24 12.83
C ASP A 21 -4.70 3.27 12.59
N PHE A 22 -5.07 3.04 11.32
CA PHE A 22 -6.21 2.21 10.98
C PHE A 22 -6.16 0.82 11.63
N PHE A 23 -5.03 0.12 11.55
CA PHE A 23 -4.86 -1.22 12.07
C PHE A 23 -4.61 -1.30 13.60
N LYS A 24 -4.65 -0.17 14.31
CA LYS A 24 -4.58 -0.14 15.78
C LYS A 24 -5.93 -0.21 16.48
N GLN A 25 -7.02 -0.32 15.71
CA GLN A 25 -8.37 -0.45 16.23
C GLN A 25 -8.60 -1.82 16.90
N ASP A 26 -9.69 -1.94 17.63
CA ASP A 26 -10.08 -3.20 18.28
C ASP A 26 -10.43 -4.30 17.25
N ARG A 27 -10.45 -5.55 17.73
CA ARG A 27 -10.63 -6.72 16.86
C ARG A 27 -12.03 -6.79 16.22
N GLU A 28 -13.06 -6.32 16.91
CA GLU A 28 -14.42 -6.31 16.37
C GLU A 28 -14.54 -5.32 15.21
N THR A 29 -14.04 -4.12 15.40
CA THR A 29 -13.99 -3.09 14.37
C THR A 29 -13.19 -3.56 13.15
N LEU A 30 -12.03 -4.20 13.37
CA LEU A 30 -11.22 -4.75 12.26
C LEU A 30 -11.94 -5.89 11.54
N ALA A 31 -12.68 -6.75 12.25
CA ALA A 31 -13.47 -7.82 11.62
C ALA A 31 -14.62 -7.26 10.77
N GLU A 32 -15.29 -6.21 11.24
CA GLU A 32 -16.33 -5.51 10.48
C GLU A 32 -15.76 -4.86 9.21
N TYR A 33 -14.63 -4.16 9.30
CA TYR A 33 -13.99 -3.58 8.12
C TYR A 33 -13.50 -4.63 7.11
N ARG A 34 -13.06 -5.78 7.59
CA ARG A 34 -12.72 -6.91 6.72
C ARG A 34 -13.91 -7.39 5.90
N TYR A 35 -15.07 -7.52 6.56
CA TYR A 35 -16.32 -7.89 5.91
C TYR A 35 -16.77 -6.82 4.90
N GLN A 36 -16.73 -5.55 5.28
CA GLN A 36 -17.07 -4.42 4.41
C GLN A 36 -16.16 -4.35 3.20
N LEU A 37 -14.86 -4.54 3.36
CA LEU A 37 -13.89 -4.58 2.26
C LEU A 37 -14.25 -5.68 1.26
N ARG A 38 -14.52 -6.90 1.72
CA ARG A 38 -14.92 -8.01 0.86
C ARG A 38 -16.21 -7.71 0.11
N THR A 39 -17.20 -7.19 0.79
CA THR A 39 -18.52 -6.84 0.22
C THR A 39 -18.38 -5.73 -0.83
N MET A 40 -17.61 -4.69 -0.53
CA MET A 40 -17.34 -3.59 -1.45
C MET A 40 -16.65 -4.07 -2.73
N LEU A 41 -15.63 -4.93 -2.61
CA LEU A 41 -14.91 -5.46 -3.76
C LEU A 41 -15.81 -6.34 -4.64
N LYS A 42 -16.68 -7.15 -4.04
CA LYS A 42 -17.71 -7.91 -4.78
C LYS A 42 -18.67 -6.99 -5.52
N TYR A 43 -19.17 -5.95 -4.85
CA TYR A 43 -20.04 -4.95 -5.48
C TYR A 43 -19.37 -4.24 -6.66
N LYS A 44 -18.05 -3.99 -6.59
CA LYS A 44 -17.25 -3.44 -7.70
C LYS A 44 -16.92 -4.46 -8.79
N GLY A 45 -17.44 -5.68 -8.73
CA GLY A 45 -17.25 -6.72 -9.75
C GLY A 45 -15.85 -7.34 -9.77
N ARG A 46 -15.11 -7.29 -8.65
CA ARG A 46 -13.81 -7.95 -8.55
C ARG A 46 -13.99 -9.48 -8.51
N ASN A 47 -13.09 -10.21 -9.16
CA ASN A 47 -13.09 -11.67 -9.08
C ASN A 47 -12.55 -12.16 -7.72
N GLU A 48 -12.85 -13.40 -7.37
CA GLU A 48 -12.48 -13.96 -6.05
C GLU A 48 -10.95 -13.95 -5.81
N SER A 49 -10.12 -14.15 -6.84
CA SER A 49 -8.66 -14.12 -6.68
C SER A 49 -8.13 -12.70 -6.38
N GLU A 50 -8.74 -11.68 -6.98
CA GLU A 50 -8.42 -10.28 -6.64
C GLU A 50 -8.87 -9.98 -5.20
N ILE A 51 -10.09 -10.38 -4.82
CA ILE A 51 -10.62 -10.20 -3.48
C ILE A 51 -9.73 -10.88 -2.44
N ASP A 52 -9.33 -12.12 -2.70
CA ASP A 52 -8.44 -12.87 -1.79
C ASP A 52 -7.11 -12.15 -1.55
N LEU A 53 -6.54 -11.51 -2.56
CA LEU A 53 -5.32 -10.71 -2.41
C LEU A 53 -5.54 -9.49 -1.48
N TYR A 54 -6.67 -8.78 -1.62
CA TYR A 54 -6.98 -7.66 -0.74
C TYR A 54 -7.20 -8.13 0.71
N ILE A 55 -7.86 -9.25 0.89
CA ILE A 55 -8.10 -9.82 2.22
C ILE A 55 -6.78 -10.33 2.83
N GLU A 56 -5.92 -10.96 2.05
CA GLU A 56 -4.58 -11.39 2.49
C GLU A 56 -3.73 -10.20 2.94
N ALA A 57 -3.72 -9.11 2.16
CA ALA A 57 -3.05 -7.87 2.54
C ALA A 57 -3.64 -7.28 3.83
N TYR A 58 -4.96 -7.27 3.96
CA TYR A 58 -5.65 -6.79 5.16
C TYR A 58 -5.24 -7.61 6.40
N ASP A 59 -5.32 -8.93 6.31
CA ASP A 59 -4.97 -9.85 7.40
C ASP A 59 -3.48 -9.74 7.79
N PHE A 60 -2.60 -9.47 6.79
CA PHE A 60 -1.19 -9.18 7.04
C PHE A 60 -1.00 -7.93 7.91
N PHE A 61 -1.66 -6.82 7.57
CA PHE A 61 -1.53 -5.59 8.36
C PHE A 61 -2.25 -5.65 9.70
N CYS A 62 -3.32 -6.43 9.85
CA CYS A 62 -3.87 -6.74 11.17
C CYS A 62 -2.85 -7.43 12.09
N ARG A 63 -1.93 -8.23 11.53
CA ARG A 63 -0.84 -8.88 12.26
C ARG A 63 0.36 -7.97 12.48
N PHE A 64 0.68 -7.11 11.50
CA PHE A 64 1.87 -6.26 11.48
C PHE A 64 1.49 -4.78 11.42
N THR A 65 0.67 -4.33 12.36
CA THR A 65 0.05 -2.99 12.41
C THR A 65 1.02 -1.83 12.21
N THR A 66 2.28 -1.97 12.62
CA THR A 66 3.30 -0.92 12.54
C THR A 66 3.94 -0.77 11.15
N LYS A 67 3.55 -1.61 10.20
CA LYS A 67 4.15 -1.65 8.86
C LYS A 67 3.32 -0.96 7.79
N PHE A 68 2.06 -0.68 8.08
CA PHE A 68 1.20 0.08 7.18
C PHE A 68 1.41 1.57 7.41
N ASP A 69 1.77 2.30 6.36
CA ASP A 69 1.96 3.75 6.38
C ASP A 69 0.91 4.51 5.55
N GLY A 70 0.01 3.79 4.90
CA GLY A 70 -1.02 4.38 4.04
C GLY A 70 -0.46 4.92 2.73
N ALA A 71 -1.15 5.87 2.11
CA ALA A 71 -0.66 6.56 0.92
C ALA A 71 0.25 7.72 1.35
N THR A 72 1.53 7.46 1.50
CA THR A 72 2.56 8.32 2.12
C THR A 72 2.57 9.78 1.65
N ILE A 73 2.25 10.07 0.39
CA ILE A 73 2.36 11.41 -0.20
C ILE A 73 0.99 11.99 -0.56
N VAL A 74 -0.01 11.15 -0.77
CA VAL A 74 -1.35 11.55 -1.20
C VAL A 74 -2.33 11.19 -0.10
N LYS A 75 -3.19 12.14 0.28
CA LYS A 75 -4.25 11.90 1.28
C LYS A 75 -5.04 10.66 0.90
N ASP A 76 -5.21 9.76 1.86
CA ASP A 76 -6.00 8.54 1.68
C ASP A 76 -7.40 8.89 1.21
N LEU A 77 -7.70 8.52 -0.04
CA LEU A 77 -9.04 8.53 -0.59
C LEU A 77 -9.63 7.16 -0.29
N CYS A 78 -10.22 7.03 0.88
CA CYS A 78 -10.61 5.75 1.44
C CYS A 78 -11.90 5.22 0.82
N ASP A 79 -11.88 3.95 0.45
CA ASP A 79 -13.09 3.17 0.18
C ASP A 79 -13.78 2.73 1.47
N LEU A 80 -12.99 2.59 2.52
CA LEU A 80 -13.42 2.45 3.92
C LEU A 80 -12.91 3.66 4.71
N PRO A 81 -13.55 4.03 5.82
CA PRO A 81 -13.08 5.13 6.65
C PRO A 81 -11.58 4.95 7.01
N LYS A 82 -10.74 5.86 6.54
CA LYS A 82 -9.29 5.90 6.80
C LYS A 82 -8.44 4.78 6.19
N LEU A 83 -8.97 3.97 5.24
CA LEU A 83 -8.21 2.93 4.56
C LEU A 83 -8.24 3.10 3.04
N ASP A 84 -7.09 3.33 2.41
CA ASP A 84 -6.92 3.18 0.97
C ASP A 84 -6.55 1.71 0.66
N ALA A 85 -7.55 0.93 0.24
CA ALA A 85 -7.38 -0.50 -0.01
C ALA A 85 -6.38 -0.80 -1.13
N ASP A 86 -6.28 0.06 -2.15
CA ASP A 86 -5.32 -0.15 -3.25
C ASP A 86 -3.89 0.13 -2.81
N ALA A 87 -3.68 1.18 -1.99
CA ALA A 87 -2.38 1.46 -1.37
C ALA A 87 -1.98 0.33 -0.43
N MET A 88 -2.91 -0.19 0.36
CA MET A 88 -2.68 -1.33 1.25
C MET A 88 -2.15 -2.57 0.49
N VAL A 89 -2.74 -2.91 -0.64
CA VAL A 89 -2.26 -4.04 -1.46
C VAL A 89 -0.88 -3.78 -2.02
N HIS A 90 -0.61 -2.55 -2.51
CA HIS A 90 0.71 -2.17 -2.99
C HIS A 90 1.77 -2.28 -1.89
N ASP A 91 1.50 -1.74 -0.70
CA ASP A 91 2.42 -1.79 0.44
C ASP A 91 2.69 -3.24 0.88
N TYR A 92 1.65 -4.08 0.88
CA TYR A 92 1.79 -5.51 1.14
C TYR A 92 2.73 -6.18 0.13
N GLU A 93 2.52 -6.00 -1.17
CA GLU A 93 3.38 -6.56 -2.23
C GLU A 93 4.84 -6.06 -2.09
N CYS A 94 5.02 -4.80 -1.69
CA CYS A 94 6.34 -4.26 -1.39
C CYS A 94 7.01 -4.99 -0.23
N LEU A 95 6.33 -5.18 0.87
CA LEU A 95 6.87 -5.81 2.07
C LEU A 95 7.22 -7.30 1.86
N ILE A 96 6.43 -8.03 1.09
CA ILE A 96 6.72 -9.43 0.77
C ILE A 96 7.78 -9.63 -0.31
N GLY A 97 8.27 -8.57 -0.95
CA GLY A 97 9.44 -8.65 -1.82
C GLY A 97 9.50 -7.76 -3.04
N ALA A 98 8.46 -7.00 -3.39
CA ALA A 98 8.52 -6.08 -4.54
C ALA A 98 9.51 -4.94 -4.29
N ASN A 99 9.68 -4.51 -3.05
CA ASN A 99 10.60 -3.43 -2.65
C ASN A 99 12.11 -3.77 -2.77
N ARG A 100 12.48 -4.96 -3.25
CA ARG A 100 13.89 -5.40 -3.39
C ARG A 100 14.32 -5.57 -4.84
N ASN A 101 13.44 -5.33 -5.78
CA ASN A 101 13.72 -5.52 -7.20
C ASN A 101 12.93 -4.50 -8.00
N PHE A 102 13.61 -3.71 -8.84
CA PHE A 102 12.98 -2.67 -9.65
C PHE A 102 11.87 -3.20 -10.56
N ILE A 103 12.07 -4.36 -11.18
CA ILE A 103 11.05 -4.95 -12.07
C ILE A 103 9.80 -5.32 -11.28
N LYS A 104 9.97 -5.93 -10.09
CA LYS A 104 8.85 -6.28 -9.21
C LYS A 104 8.15 -5.04 -8.67
N TRP A 105 8.92 -4.01 -8.31
CA TRP A 105 8.39 -2.71 -7.89
C TRP A 105 7.51 -2.09 -8.97
N PHE A 106 8.00 -1.97 -10.21
CA PHE A 106 7.22 -1.41 -11.30
C PHE A 106 5.97 -2.25 -11.64
N LYS A 107 6.05 -3.58 -11.57
CA LYS A 107 4.89 -4.45 -11.73
C LYS A 107 3.83 -4.19 -10.65
N SER A 108 4.25 -4.04 -9.39
CA SER A 108 3.35 -3.70 -8.28
C SER A 108 2.76 -2.30 -8.43
N ALA A 109 3.57 -1.31 -8.84
CA ALA A 109 3.10 0.04 -9.13
C ALA A 109 2.08 0.08 -10.28
N TRP A 110 2.32 -0.69 -11.35
CA TRP A 110 1.37 -0.83 -12.46
C TRP A 110 0.05 -1.45 -12.00
N LYS A 111 0.11 -2.51 -11.23
CA LYS A 111 -1.07 -3.15 -10.64
C LYS A 111 -1.84 -2.20 -9.71
N TYR A 112 -1.14 -1.41 -8.92
CA TYR A 112 -1.74 -0.34 -8.11
C TYR A 112 -2.50 0.66 -8.98
N PHE A 113 -1.90 1.11 -10.09
CA PHE A 113 -2.56 1.99 -11.06
C PHE A 113 -3.82 1.36 -11.66
N GLU A 114 -3.74 0.09 -12.10
CA GLU A 114 -4.90 -0.63 -12.65
C GLU A 114 -6.02 -0.79 -11.60
N ASN A 115 -5.66 -1.09 -10.36
CA ASN A 115 -6.61 -1.21 -9.27
C ASN A 115 -7.33 0.12 -9.00
N MET A 116 -6.59 1.22 -8.91
CA MET A 116 -7.18 2.56 -8.77
C MET A 116 -8.14 2.88 -9.92
N ARG A 117 -7.77 2.55 -11.15
CA ARG A 117 -8.60 2.76 -12.34
C ARG A 117 -9.90 1.96 -12.26
N LYS A 118 -9.82 0.67 -11.94
CA LYS A 118 -10.98 -0.21 -11.76
C LYS A 118 -11.89 0.25 -10.60
N ASN A 119 -11.32 0.84 -9.56
CA ASN A 119 -12.06 1.36 -8.41
C ASN A 119 -12.58 2.78 -8.61
N GLY A 120 -12.30 3.42 -9.77
CA GLY A 120 -12.80 4.76 -10.08
C GLY A 120 -12.14 5.88 -9.27
N LYS A 121 -10.92 5.66 -8.74
CA LYS A 121 -10.21 6.67 -7.95
C LYS A 121 -9.64 7.79 -8.81
N GLY A 122 -9.67 9.01 -8.27
CA GLY A 122 -9.03 10.17 -8.90
C GLY A 122 -7.51 10.17 -8.80
N ASN A 123 -6.87 11.05 -9.59
CA ASN A 123 -5.41 11.29 -9.56
C ASN A 123 -4.52 10.06 -9.79
N GLN A 124 -5.01 9.04 -10.49
CA GLN A 124 -4.36 7.74 -10.70
C GLN A 124 -2.98 7.88 -11.34
N ILE A 125 -2.87 8.70 -12.39
CA ILE A 125 -1.61 8.93 -13.11
C ILE A 125 -0.59 9.59 -12.20
N PHE A 126 -0.99 10.63 -11.46
CA PHE A 126 -0.11 11.33 -10.54
C PHE A 126 0.41 10.39 -9.44
N ARG A 127 -0.46 9.59 -8.83
CA ARG A 127 -0.08 8.60 -7.83
C ARG A 127 0.87 7.53 -8.40
N PHE A 128 0.58 7.04 -9.60
CA PHE A 128 1.43 6.07 -10.29
C PHE A 128 2.84 6.62 -10.53
N VAL A 129 2.94 7.85 -11.06
CA VAL A 129 4.24 8.50 -11.28
C VAL A 129 5.01 8.66 -9.98
N LEU A 130 4.36 9.11 -8.90
CA LEU A 130 5.00 9.24 -7.59
C LEU A 130 5.52 7.90 -7.06
N VAL A 131 4.73 6.83 -7.17
CA VAL A 131 5.14 5.49 -6.74
C VAL A 131 6.32 5.00 -7.57
N CYS A 132 6.32 5.20 -8.89
CA CYS A 132 7.46 4.85 -9.75
C CYS A 132 8.73 5.60 -9.36
N LEU A 133 8.64 6.91 -9.14
CA LEU A 133 9.78 7.73 -8.71
C LEU A 133 10.30 7.32 -7.33
N ALA A 134 9.40 7.03 -6.40
CA ALA A 134 9.76 6.54 -5.08
C ALA A 134 10.59 5.24 -5.15
N GLY A 135 10.32 4.37 -6.12
CA GLY A 135 11.07 3.13 -6.32
C GLY A 135 12.58 3.32 -6.48
N PHE A 136 13.03 4.40 -7.09
CA PHE A 136 14.47 4.67 -7.23
C PHE A 136 15.19 4.90 -5.91
N VAL A 137 14.45 5.33 -4.87
CA VAL A 137 14.98 5.54 -3.52
C VAL A 137 14.72 4.31 -2.64
N PHE A 138 13.50 3.80 -2.69
CA PHE A 138 13.05 2.72 -1.79
C PHE A 138 13.63 1.37 -2.13
N VAL A 139 13.75 1.01 -3.40
CA VAL A 139 14.25 -0.31 -3.79
C VAL A 139 15.67 -0.55 -3.30
N PRO A 140 16.66 0.35 -3.52
CA PRO A 140 17.99 0.14 -2.97
C PRO A 140 18.02 0.19 -1.44
N TYR A 141 17.27 1.10 -0.82
CA TYR A 141 17.18 1.18 0.64
C TYR A 141 16.63 -0.14 1.24
N CYS A 142 15.51 -0.61 0.74
CA CYS A 142 14.88 -1.83 1.26
C CYS A 142 15.70 -3.09 0.98
N ALA A 143 16.41 -3.15 -0.14
CA ALA A 143 17.28 -4.28 -0.44
C ALA A 143 18.37 -4.49 0.62
N ILE A 144 18.85 -3.40 1.23
CA ILE A 144 19.96 -3.40 2.18
C ILE A 144 19.47 -3.44 3.63
N PHE A 145 18.47 -2.62 3.97
CA PHE A 145 18.16 -2.28 5.37
C PHE A 145 16.87 -2.89 5.93
N THR A 146 15.98 -3.45 5.09
CA THR A 146 14.71 -3.95 5.60
C THR A 146 14.66 -5.47 5.67
N PRO A 147 14.04 -6.06 6.72
CA PRO A 147 13.78 -7.48 6.76
C PRO A 147 12.81 -7.89 5.67
N LYS A 148 12.96 -9.10 5.15
CA LYS A 148 12.01 -9.69 4.20
C LYS A 148 10.85 -10.29 4.97
N TYR A 149 9.63 -9.88 4.63
CA TYR A 149 8.41 -10.48 5.12
C TYR A 149 7.94 -11.59 4.18
N TYR A 150 7.18 -12.53 4.71
CA TYR A 150 6.59 -13.63 3.95
C TYR A 150 5.06 -13.51 4.00
N PRO A 151 4.36 -13.90 2.91
CA PRO A 151 2.91 -13.97 2.92
C PRO A 151 2.42 -14.88 4.06
N ILE A 152 1.25 -14.57 4.59
CA ILE A 152 0.59 -15.45 5.57
C ILE A 152 0.18 -16.71 4.81
N LYS A 153 0.76 -17.84 5.19
CA LYS A 153 0.29 -19.13 4.65
C LYS A 153 -1.13 -19.39 5.17
N LYS A 154 -2.03 -19.67 4.23
CA LYS A 154 -3.39 -20.13 4.53
C LYS A 154 -3.36 -21.50 5.16
#